data_e69b7145828b7f81ed28f3f25162d3bd
#
_entry.id   e69b7145828b7f81ed28f3f25162d3bd
#
_cell.length_a   1.000
_cell.length_b   1.000
_cell.length_c   1.000
_cell.angle_alpha   90.00
_cell.angle_beta   90.00
_cell.angle_gamma   90.00
#
_symmetry.space_group_name_H-M   'P 1'
#
loop_
_entity.id
_entity.type
_entity.pdbx_description
1 polymer ?
#
loop_
_entity_poly.entity_id
_entity_poly.type
_entity_poly.pdbx_seq_one_letter_code
_entity_poly.pdbx_strand_id
1 'polypeptide(L)'
;MIQTEALRLFTEKGYAQTTVEEIADTAAISPRTFFRYFPSKEDVVIWDEYDPLVLDLLESRPDDEPLAETLRAVTRESLSGLYRRDPERLLARVRLAVTVPELRARFLDEQTHGIEQLAPLLVRKREAPTDELKLRVISSALFGAVTVALDLWQKDGGKSDPLALLDRATDTLAKGMSELQLRPRGHTVPRKPRTSGR
;
A
#
# COMPACT_ATOMS: atom_id res chain seq x y z
N MET A 1 11.41 -17.76 6.95
CA MET A 1 11.18 -19.17 6.55
C MET A 1 9.70 -19.46 6.30
N ILE A 2 8.76 -19.33 7.26
CA ILE A 2 7.31 -19.63 7.05
C ILE A 2 6.73 -18.81 5.89
N GLN A 3 6.93 -17.48 5.89
CA GLN A 3 6.43 -16.61 4.81
C GLN A 3 7.00 -16.96 3.43
N THR A 4 8.27 -17.34 3.36
CA THR A 4 8.92 -17.73 2.09
C THR A 4 8.24 -18.96 1.48
N GLU A 5 8.00 -20.00 2.32
CA GLU A 5 7.33 -21.22 1.86
C GLU A 5 5.86 -20.97 1.52
N ALA A 6 5.15 -20.16 2.32
CA ALA A 6 3.78 -19.78 2.02
C ALA A 6 3.66 -19.06 0.69
N LEU A 7 4.49 -18.03 0.44
CA LEU A 7 4.47 -17.28 -0.82
C LEU A 7 4.82 -18.16 -2.03
N ARG A 8 5.75 -19.09 -1.87
CA ARG A 8 6.09 -20.08 -2.91
C ARG A 8 4.87 -20.94 -3.23
N LEU A 9 4.24 -21.54 -2.21
CA LEU A 9 3.04 -22.38 -2.40
C LEU A 9 1.86 -21.59 -3.02
N PHE A 10 1.62 -20.37 -2.57
CA PHE A 10 0.59 -19.51 -3.16
C PHE A 10 0.85 -19.19 -4.64
N THR A 11 2.12 -19.04 -5.01
CA THR A 11 2.49 -18.77 -6.40
C THR A 11 2.36 -20.03 -7.27
N GLU A 12 2.73 -21.20 -6.75
CA GLU A 12 2.74 -22.47 -7.49
C GLU A 12 1.35 -23.10 -7.61
N LYS A 13 0.58 -23.11 -6.52
CA LYS A 13 -0.72 -23.81 -6.44
C LYS A 13 -1.92 -22.86 -6.45
N GLY A 14 -1.69 -21.57 -6.20
CA GLY A 14 -2.73 -20.59 -5.98
C GLY A 14 -3.10 -20.44 -4.50
N TYR A 15 -3.55 -19.22 -4.14
CA TYR A 15 -3.88 -18.88 -2.75
C TYR A 15 -5.02 -19.75 -2.18
N ALA A 16 -6.12 -19.91 -2.92
CA ALA A 16 -7.30 -20.65 -2.44
C ALA A 16 -7.02 -22.14 -2.20
N GLN A 17 -6.15 -22.76 -3.00
CA GLN A 17 -5.83 -24.18 -2.94
C GLN A 17 -4.78 -24.54 -1.90
N THR A 18 -4.06 -23.57 -1.37
CA THR A 18 -3.01 -23.80 -0.37
C THR A 18 -3.60 -23.75 1.04
N THR A 19 -3.34 -24.76 1.85
CA THR A 19 -3.82 -24.85 3.24
C THR A 19 -2.72 -24.46 4.23
N VAL A 20 -3.12 -24.14 5.48
CA VAL A 20 -2.17 -23.86 6.57
C VAL A 20 -1.35 -25.12 6.90
N GLU A 21 -1.97 -26.29 6.81
CA GLU A 21 -1.30 -27.58 7.04
C GLU A 21 -0.17 -27.78 6.04
N GLU A 22 -0.41 -27.55 4.74
CA GLU A 22 0.63 -27.64 3.71
C GLU A 22 1.77 -26.65 3.95
N ILE A 23 1.46 -25.40 4.34
CA ILE A 23 2.47 -24.39 4.68
C ILE A 23 3.30 -24.86 5.87
N ALA A 24 2.64 -25.34 6.91
CA ALA A 24 3.31 -25.81 8.12
C ALA A 24 4.23 -27.03 7.86
N ASP A 25 3.73 -28.00 7.09
CA ASP A 25 4.52 -29.19 6.71
C ASP A 25 5.75 -28.79 5.88
N THR A 26 5.57 -27.90 4.90
CA THR A 26 6.67 -27.43 4.05
C THR A 26 7.71 -26.62 4.84
N ALA A 27 7.26 -25.85 5.82
CA ALA A 27 8.13 -25.09 6.73
C ALA A 27 8.71 -25.92 7.88
N ALA A 28 8.43 -27.24 7.95
CA ALA A 28 8.83 -28.16 9.00
C ALA A 28 8.41 -27.70 10.41
N ILE A 29 7.16 -27.20 10.54
CA ILE A 29 6.55 -26.77 11.80
C ILE A 29 5.17 -27.40 11.96
N SER A 30 4.60 -27.32 13.18
CA SER A 30 3.20 -27.71 13.38
C SER A 30 2.23 -26.58 12.97
N PRO A 31 0.95 -26.90 12.60
CA PRO A 31 -0.09 -25.88 12.38
C PRO A 31 -0.26 -24.98 13.62
N ARG A 32 -0.15 -25.54 14.83
CA ARG A 32 -0.17 -24.76 16.08
C ARG A 32 0.97 -23.73 16.12
N THR A 33 2.15 -24.10 15.63
CA THR A 33 3.29 -23.19 15.54
C THR A 33 3.03 -22.09 14.51
N PHE A 34 2.42 -22.41 13.37
CA PHE A 34 1.99 -21.44 12.39
C PHE A 34 1.06 -20.38 13.02
N PHE A 35 -0.04 -20.82 13.66
CA PHE A 35 -1.01 -19.91 14.28
C PHE A 35 -0.47 -19.11 15.48
N ARG A 36 0.66 -19.48 16.03
CA ARG A 36 1.37 -18.68 17.04
C ARG A 36 2.03 -17.44 16.41
N TYR A 37 2.49 -17.52 15.15
CA TYR A 37 3.13 -16.42 14.43
C TYR A 37 2.14 -15.63 13.55
N PHE A 38 1.18 -16.30 12.96
CA PHE A 38 0.21 -15.73 12.04
C PHE A 38 -1.20 -16.19 12.44
N PRO A 39 -2.05 -15.29 12.98
CA PRO A 39 -3.42 -15.62 13.40
C PRO A 39 -4.28 -16.20 12.27
N SER A 40 -3.99 -15.85 11.01
CA SER A 40 -4.70 -16.36 9.84
C SER A 40 -3.74 -16.66 8.69
N LYS A 41 -4.25 -17.30 7.63
CA LYS A 41 -3.51 -17.55 6.40
C LYS A 41 -3.22 -16.23 5.65
N GLU A 42 -4.12 -15.27 5.76
CA GLU A 42 -4.01 -13.93 5.20
C GLU A 42 -2.81 -13.18 5.80
N ASP A 43 -2.63 -13.28 7.11
CA ASP A 43 -1.62 -12.55 7.84
C ASP A 43 -0.19 -12.92 7.42
N VAL A 44 0.01 -14.14 6.89
CA VAL A 44 1.32 -14.55 6.36
C VAL A 44 1.73 -13.74 5.12
N VAL A 45 0.76 -13.17 4.40
CA VAL A 45 1.00 -12.29 3.25
C VAL A 45 1.03 -10.83 3.67
N ILE A 46 0.11 -10.42 4.53
CA ILE A 46 -0.13 -9.02 4.88
C ILE A 46 0.88 -8.51 5.91
N TRP A 47 1.14 -9.28 6.97
CA TRP A 47 2.04 -8.84 8.03
C TRP A 47 3.50 -8.78 7.57
N ASP A 48 4.16 -7.73 8.01
CA ASP A 48 5.57 -7.54 7.77
C ASP A 48 6.35 -7.52 9.09
N GLU A 49 7.51 -8.19 9.09
CA GLU A 49 8.48 -8.11 10.18
C GLU A 49 9.06 -6.69 10.37
N TYR A 50 8.68 -5.74 9.49
CA TYR A 50 9.12 -4.34 9.47
C TYR A 50 8.12 -3.35 10.08
N ASP A 51 6.94 -3.80 10.52
CA ASP A 51 5.99 -2.92 11.17
C ASP A 51 6.60 -2.15 12.37
N PRO A 52 7.46 -2.77 13.23
CA PRO A 52 8.19 -2.03 14.26
C PRO A 52 9.12 -0.95 13.70
N LEU A 53 9.75 -1.18 12.54
CA LEU A 53 10.66 -0.23 11.90
C LEU A 53 9.95 1.06 11.47
N VAL A 54 8.68 0.97 11.09
CA VAL A 54 7.85 2.13 10.73
C VAL A 54 7.74 3.09 11.92
N LEU A 55 7.54 2.54 13.12
CA LEU A 55 7.48 3.36 14.35
C LEU A 55 8.82 4.01 14.66
N ASP A 56 9.92 3.27 14.59
CA ASP A 56 11.27 3.79 14.79
C ASP A 56 11.62 4.89 13.78
N LEU A 57 11.28 4.66 12.51
CA LEU A 57 11.46 5.67 11.46
C LEU A 57 10.63 6.92 11.74
N LEU A 58 9.37 6.76 12.16
CA LEU A 58 8.52 7.88 12.51
C LEU A 58 9.07 8.67 13.71
N GLU A 59 9.54 7.98 14.74
CA GLU A 59 10.10 8.61 15.93
C GLU A 59 11.42 9.34 15.66
N SER A 60 12.20 8.87 14.68
CA SER A 60 13.48 9.50 14.28
C SER A 60 13.32 10.80 13.49
N ARG A 61 12.12 11.09 12.97
CA ARG A 61 11.88 12.31 12.17
C ARG A 61 11.84 13.56 13.04
N PRO A 62 12.27 14.73 12.51
CA PRO A 62 12.17 16.02 13.22
C PRO A 62 10.72 16.36 13.59
N ASP A 63 10.54 16.94 14.78
CA ASP A 63 9.20 17.29 15.28
C ASP A 63 8.55 18.46 14.53
N ASP A 64 9.36 19.33 13.93
CA ASP A 64 8.95 20.49 13.13
C ASP A 64 8.75 20.17 11.63
N GLU A 65 9.03 18.93 11.22
CA GLU A 65 8.85 18.52 9.82
C GLU A 65 7.36 18.48 9.43
N PRO A 66 6.97 18.96 8.22
CA PRO A 66 5.61 18.84 7.74
C PRO A 66 5.11 17.39 7.75
N LEU A 67 3.88 17.15 8.24
CA LEU A 67 3.32 15.80 8.38
C LEU A 67 3.37 14.99 7.06
N ALA A 68 3.05 15.64 5.94
CA ALA A 68 3.06 14.97 4.64
C ALA A 68 4.48 14.51 4.24
N GLU A 69 5.51 15.28 4.59
CA GLU A 69 6.91 14.92 4.34
C GLU A 69 7.37 13.80 5.25
N THR A 70 7.02 13.85 6.54
CA THR A 70 7.28 12.77 7.50
C THR A 70 6.71 11.45 7.00
N LEU A 71 5.41 11.42 6.65
CA LEU A 71 4.75 10.20 6.19
C LEU A 71 5.31 9.71 4.85
N ARG A 72 5.61 10.62 3.92
CA ARG A 72 6.25 10.28 2.65
C ARG A 72 7.63 9.65 2.87
N ALA A 73 8.46 10.24 3.72
CA ALA A 73 9.81 9.76 4.00
C ALA A 73 9.78 8.38 4.67
N VAL A 74 8.93 8.19 5.69
CA VAL A 74 8.75 6.91 6.38
C VAL A 74 8.29 5.82 5.41
N THR A 75 7.27 6.11 4.60
CA THR A 75 6.76 5.16 3.59
C THR A 75 7.83 4.77 2.57
N ARG A 76 8.58 5.77 2.09
CA ARG A 76 9.63 5.55 1.11
C ARG A 76 10.77 4.72 1.67
N GLU A 77 11.20 4.99 2.91
CA GLU A 77 12.28 4.26 3.56
C GLU A 77 11.87 2.82 3.86
N SER A 78 10.66 2.60 4.36
CA SER A 78 10.11 1.25 4.60
C SER A 78 10.07 0.43 3.31
N LEU A 79 9.50 0.98 2.22
CA LEU A 79 9.45 0.30 0.93
C LEU A 79 10.86 0.04 0.36
N SER A 80 11.77 1.00 0.51
CA SER A 80 13.17 0.87 0.06
C SER A 80 13.89 -0.27 0.79
N GLY A 81 13.67 -0.42 2.10
CA GLY A 81 14.23 -1.51 2.88
C GLY A 81 13.77 -2.89 2.38
N LEU A 82 12.46 -3.03 2.14
CA LEU A 82 11.87 -4.24 1.61
C LEU A 82 12.37 -4.58 0.20
N TYR A 83 12.34 -3.57 -0.69
CA TYR A 83 12.73 -3.73 -2.09
C TYR A 83 14.21 -4.12 -2.23
N ARG A 84 15.12 -3.48 -1.48
CA ARG A 84 16.55 -3.82 -1.54
C ARG A 84 16.88 -5.20 -1.01
N ARG A 85 16.09 -5.70 -0.05
CA ARG A 85 16.35 -6.99 0.57
C ARG A 85 15.94 -8.17 -0.29
N ASP A 86 14.72 -8.12 -0.85
CA ASP A 86 14.15 -9.21 -1.64
C ASP A 86 13.05 -8.69 -2.57
N PRO A 87 13.43 -8.17 -3.77
CA PRO A 87 12.47 -7.60 -4.70
C PRO A 87 11.48 -8.63 -5.26
N GLU A 88 11.90 -9.89 -5.42
CA GLU A 88 11.03 -10.96 -5.94
C GLU A 88 9.96 -11.33 -4.92
N ARG A 89 10.33 -11.46 -3.66
CA ARG A 89 9.40 -11.71 -2.55
C ARG A 89 8.41 -10.55 -2.38
N LEU A 90 8.90 -9.32 -2.45
CA LEU A 90 8.02 -8.15 -2.38
C LEU A 90 7.02 -8.15 -3.53
N LEU A 91 7.46 -8.44 -4.77
CA LEU A 91 6.59 -8.52 -5.94
C LEU A 91 5.52 -9.62 -5.79
N ALA A 92 5.91 -10.79 -5.32
CA ALA A 92 4.97 -11.89 -5.07
C ALA A 92 3.91 -11.51 -4.03
N ARG A 93 4.33 -10.89 -2.91
CA ARG A 93 3.41 -10.37 -1.88
C ARG A 93 2.44 -9.33 -2.43
N VAL A 94 2.97 -8.31 -3.10
CA VAL A 94 2.15 -7.23 -3.68
C VAL A 94 1.15 -7.80 -4.67
N ARG A 95 1.57 -8.71 -5.56
CA ARG A 95 0.68 -9.37 -6.51
C ARG A 95 -0.47 -10.07 -5.81
N LEU A 96 -0.19 -10.87 -4.78
CA LEU A 96 -1.21 -11.56 -3.99
C LEU A 96 -2.15 -10.56 -3.30
N ALA A 97 -1.60 -9.56 -2.60
CA ALA A 97 -2.37 -8.58 -1.84
C ALA A 97 -3.34 -7.75 -2.72
N VAL A 98 -2.99 -7.48 -3.98
CA VAL A 98 -3.85 -6.66 -4.87
C VAL A 98 -4.77 -7.49 -5.77
N THR A 99 -4.45 -8.77 -6.05
CA THR A 99 -5.21 -9.59 -7.00
C THR A 99 -6.16 -10.59 -6.33
N VAL A 100 -5.86 -11.04 -5.11
CA VAL A 100 -6.71 -11.96 -4.35
C VAL A 100 -7.70 -11.16 -3.51
N PRO A 101 -9.03 -11.31 -3.72
CA PRO A 101 -10.04 -10.47 -3.06
C PRO A 101 -9.97 -10.49 -1.54
N GLU A 102 -9.76 -11.66 -0.94
CA GLU A 102 -9.67 -11.86 0.50
C GLU A 102 -8.46 -11.13 1.10
N LEU A 103 -7.31 -11.24 0.42
CA LEU A 103 -6.08 -10.55 0.82
C LEU A 103 -6.19 -9.04 0.63
N ARG A 104 -6.86 -8.60 -0.42
CA ARG A 104 -7.08 -7.17 -0.66
C ARG A 104 -7.98 -6.56 0.43
N ALA A 105 -9.03 -7.26 0.84
CA ALA A 105 -9.88 -6.81 1.94
C ALA A 105 -9.07 -6.71 3.25
N ARG A 106 -8.30 -7.75 3.59
CA ARG A 106 -7.45 -7.77 4.78
C ARG A 106 -6.38 -6.67 4.76
N PHE A 107 -5.79 -6.41 3.59
CA PHE A 107 -4.82 -5.33 3.40
C PHE A 107 -5.41 -3.94 3.66
N LEU A 108 -6.65 -3.69 3.20
CA LEU A 108 -7.36 -2.44 3.45
C LEU A 108 -7.72 -2.26 4.93
N ASP A 109 -8.13 -3.35 5.60
CA ASP A 109 -8.40 -3.33 7.04
C ASP A 109 -7.12 -3.01 7.83
N GLU A 110 -6.00 -3.62 7.47
CA GLU A 110 -4.71 -3.38 8.12
C GLU A 110 -4.22 -1.95 7.92
N GLN A 111 -4.39 -1.38 6.72
CA GLN A 111 -4.09 0.03 6.47
C GLN A 111 -4.92 0.95 7.37
N THR A 112 -6.22 0.68 7.52
CA THR A 112 -7.09 1.47 8.38
C THR A 112 -6.64 1.39 9.84
N HIS A 113 -6.30 0.20 10.30
CA HIS A 113 -5.79 -0.05 11.65
C HIS A 113 -4.45 0.66 11.90
N GLY A 114 -3.53 0.58 10.93
CA GLY A 114 -2.24 1.26 10.99
C GLY A 114 -2.40 2.78 11.11
N ILE A 115 -3.33 3.39 10.36
CA ILE A 115 -3.63 4.82 10.49
C ILE A 115 -4.14 5.14 11.91
N GLU A 116 -5.04 4.33 12.46
CA GLU A 116 -5.59 4.53 13.81
C GLU A 116 -4.53 4.41 14.90
N GLN A 117 -3.59 3.49 14.76
CA GLN A 117 -2.48 3.32 15.72
C GLN A 117 -1.45 4.44 15.63
N LEU A 118 -1.14 4.91 14.42
CA LEU A 118 -0.15 5.97 14.20
C LEU A 118 -0.68 7.36 14.55
N ALA A 119 -2.00 7.59 14.43
CA ALA A 119 -2.61 8.90 14.67
C ALA A 119 -2.26 9.50 16.04
N PRO A 120 -2.38 8.78 17.17
CA PRO A 120 -2.02 9.32 18.49
C PRO A 120 -0.53 9.67 18.63
N LEU A 121 0.34 8.90 17.97
CA LEU A 121 1.79 9.14 18.00
C LEU A 121 2.14 10.43 17.24
N LEU A 122 1.53 10.62 16.08
CA LEU A 122 1.72 11.82 15.26
C LEU A 122 1.18 13.08 15.94
N VAL A 123 0.06 12.97 16.64
CA VAL A 123 -0.49 14.10 17.44
C VAL A 123 0.42 14.43 18.61
N ARG A 124 0.90 13.43 19.35
CA ARG A 124 1.77 13.61 20.51
C ARG A 124 3.12 14.26 20.15
N LYS A 125 3.66 13.93 19.00
CA LYS A 125 4.95 14.40 18.51
C LYS A 125 4.93 15.88 18.09
N ARG A 126 3.74 16.47 17.88
CA ARG A 126 3.56 17.84 17.41
C ARG A 126 2.96 18.72 18.50
N GLU A 127 3.58 19.87 18.78
CA GLU A 127 3.08 20.83 19.77
C GLU A 127 1.76 21.50 19.36
N ALA A 128 1.44 21.53 18.06
CA ALA A 128 0.19 22.09 17.57
C ALA A 128 -0.92 21.02 17.54
N PRO A 129 -2.15 21.37 17.95
CA PRO A 129 -3.28 20.46 17.84
C PRO A 129 -3.47 20.06 16.37
N THR A 130 -3.19 18.79 16.08
CA THR A 130 -3.38 18.25 14.74
C THR A 130 -4.85 17.85 14.64
N ASP A 131 -5.54 18.42 13.65
CA ASP A 131 -6.92 18.04 13.32
C ASP A 131 -6.94 16.56 12.89
N GLU A 132 -7.67 15.73 13.62
CA GLU A 132 -7.81 14.29 13.35
C GLU A 132 -8.30 14.05 11.91
N LEU A 133 -9.20 14.89 11.39
CA LEU A 133 -9.66 14.80 10.01
C LEU A 133 -8.49 14.98 9.03
N LYS A 134 -7.65 15.99 9.24
CA LYS A 134 -6.47 16.22 8.38
C LYS A 134 -5.51 15.04 8.41
N LEU A 135 -5.24 14.51 9.60
CA LEU A 135 -4.37 13.36 9.76
C LEU A 135 -4.89 12.14 8.99
N ARG A 136 -6.17 11.80 9.19
CA ARG A 136 -6.81 10.67 8.49
C ARG A 136 -6.82 10.86 6.98
N VAL A 137 -7.16 12.07 6.50
CA VAL A 137 -7.17 12.38 5.06
C VAL A 137 -5.79 12.25 4.45
N ILE A 138 -4.76 12.86 5.05
CA ILE A 138 -3.38 12.79 4.53
C ILE A 138 -2.87 11.35 4.52
N SER A 139 -3.07 10.62 5.60
CA SER A 139 -2.64 9.21 5.69
C SER A 139 -3.36 8.33 4.67
N SER A 140 -4.69 8.45 4.54
CA SER A 140 -5.46 7.68 3.56
C SER A 140 -5.06 8.02 2.12
N ALA A 141 -4.82 9.29 1.82
CA ALA A 141 -4.37 9.72 0.49
C ALA A 141 -2.99 9.14 0.16
N LEU A 142 -2.07 9.14 1.13
CA LEU A 142 -0.74 8.55 0.95
C LEU A 142 -0.82 7.03 0.75
N PHE A 143 -1.61 6.31 1.56
CA PHE A 143 -1.83 4.88 1.35
C PHE A 143 -2.46 4.59 -0.02
N GLY A 144 -3.38 5.42 -0.48
CA GLY A 144 -3.91 5.33 -1.84
C GLY A 144 -2.82 5.47 -2.90
N ALA A 145 -1.90 6.42 -2.74
CA ALA A 145 -0.75 6.60 -3.63
C ALA A 145 0.19 5.38 -3.63
N VAL A 146 0.50 4.83 -2.45
CA VAL A 146 1.30 3.60 -2.30
C VAL A 146 0.62 2.44 -3.03
N THR A 147 -0.67 2.23 -2.78
CA THR A 147 -1.44 1.15 -3.40
C THR A 147 -1.41 1.23 -4.93
N VAL A 148 -1.58 2.43 -5.50
CA VAL A 148 -1.52 2.65 -6.95
C VAL A 148 -0.11 2.40 -7.49
N ALA A 149 0.94 2.88 -6.80
CA ALA A 149 2.32 2.67 -7.21
C ALA A 149 2.67 1.17 -7.25
N LEU A 150 2.31 0.43 -6.20
CA LEU A 150 2.55 -1.01 -6.11
C LEU A 150 1.71 -1.82 -7.10
N ASP A 151 0.45 -1.41 -7.36
CA ASP A 151 -0.40 -2.06 -8.37
C ASP A 151 0.16 -1.87 -9.79
N LEU A 152 0.68 -0.68 -10.12
CA LEU A 152 1.34 -0.45 -11.41
C LEU A 152 2.63 -1.26 -11.53
N TRP A 153 3.42 -1.32 -10.46
CA TRP A 153 4.65 -2.10 -10.42
C TRP A 153 4.40 -3.61 -10.63
N GLN A 154 3.40 -4.18 -9.95
CA GLN A 154 3.08 -5.59 -10.14
C GLN A 154 2.51 -5.88 -11.54
N LYS A 155 1.74 -4.95 -12.13
CA LYS A 155 1.16 -5.09 -13.48
C LYS A 155 2.21 -5.14 -14.58
N ASP A 156 3.33 -4.43 -14.43
CA ASP A 156 4.44 -4.50 -15.37
C ASP A 156 5.42 -5.67 -15.10
N GLY A 157 5.09 -6.50 -14.13
CA GLY A 157 5.89 -7.67 -13.75
C GLY A 157 7.15 -7.32 -12.96
N GLY A 158 7.16 -6.18 -12.25
CA GLY A 158 8.30 -5.74 -11.43
C GLY A 158 9.43 -5.10 -12.22
N LYS A 159 9.20 -4.70 -13.48
CA LYS A 159 10.24 -4.12 -14.36
C LYS A 159 10.58 -2.68 -13.99
N SER A 160 9.59 -1.90 -13.56
CA SER A 160 9.80 -0.53 -13.10
C SER A 160 10.44 -0.51 -11.72
N ASP A 161 11.02 0.62 -11.35
CA ASP A 161 11.43 0.89 -9.98
C ASP A 161 10.21 1.29 -9.12
N PRO A 162 9.82 0.52 -8.10
CA PRO A 162 8.68 0.83 -7.25
C PRO A 162 8.87 2.13 -6.45
N LEU A 163 10.11 2.51 -6.14
CA LEU A 163 10.41 3.77 -5.46
C LEU A 163 10.16 4.97 -6.36
N ALA A 164 10.54 4.88 -7.63
CA ALA A 164 10.24 5.92 -8.62
C ALA A 164 8.74 6.06 -8.87
N LEU A 165 7.98 4.96 -8.87
CA LEU A 165 6.52 4.99 -8.97
C LEU A 165 5.90 5.62 -7.72
N LEU A 166 6.38 5.30 -6.53
CA LEU A 166 5.95 5.90 -5.27
C LEU A 166 6.21 7.41 -5.25
N ASP A 167 7.41 7.85 -5.63
CA ASP A 167 7.77 9.27 -5.70
C ASP A 167 6.83 10.02 -6.64
N ARG A 168 6.55 9.48 -7.83
CA ARG A 168 5.60 10.06 -8.78
C ARG A 168 4.18 10.14 -8.22
N ALA A 169 3.71 9.09 -7.56
CA ALA A 169 2.37 9.04 -6.97
C ALA A 169 2.22 10.08 -5.83
N THR A 170 3.22 10.18 -4.96
CA THR A 170 3.23 11.17 -3.86
C THR A 170 3.40 12.59 -4.37
N ASP A 171 4.20 12.83 -5.41
CA ASP A 171 4.30 14.14 -6.07
C ASP A 171 2.96 14.57 -6.69
N THR A 172 2.21 13.63 -7.27
CA THR A 172 0.87 13.90 -7.79
C THR A 172 -0.08 14.36 -6.68
N LEU A 173 -0.01 13.76 -5.49
CA LEU A 173 -0.77 14.23 -4.32
C LEU A 173 -0.33 15.63 -3.87
N ALA A 174 0.99 15.88 -3.77
CA ALA A 174 1.54 17.14 -3.30
C ALA A 174 1.18 18.30 -4.23
N LYS A 175 1.18 18.08 -5.54
CA LYS A 175 0.77 19.08 -6.55
C LYS A 175 -0.74 19.32 -6.60
N GLY A 176 -1.50 18.41 -6.02
CA GLY A 176 -2.94 18.48 -5.91
C GLY A 176 -3.69 18.28 -7.21
N MET A 177 -5.02 18.37 -7.12
CA MET A 177 -5.92 18.19 -8.27
C MET A 177 -5.86 19.35 -9.29
N SER A 178 -5.14 20.43 -8.99
CA SER A 178 -5.02 21.60 -9.87
C SER A 178 -4.34 21.28 -11.21
N GLU A 179 -3.48 20.26 -11.26
CA GLU A 179 -2.82 19.83 -12.50
C GLU A 179 -3.65 18.80 -13.30
N LEU A 180 -4.66 18.19 -12.69
CA LEU A 180 -5.62 17.34 -13.40
C LEU A 180 -6.59 18.21 -14.20
N GLN A 181 -6.09 18.90 -15.22
CA GLN A 181 -6.94 19.52 -16.23
C GLN A 181 -7.59 18.40 -17.05
N LEU A 182 -8.67 17.85 -16.54
CA LEU A 182 -9.62 17.12 -17.35
C LEU A 182 -10.20 18.13 -18.35
N ARG A 183 -9.57 18.30 -19.53
CA ARG A 183 -10.19 19.03 -20.64
C ARG A 183 -11.54 18.37 -20.90
N PRO A 184 -12.67 19.07 -20.75
CA PRO A 184 -13.94 18.50 -21.16
C PRO A 184 -13.79 18.11 -22.63
N ARG A 185 -14.05 16.85 -22.99
CA ARG A 185 -14.16 16.43 -24.38
C ARG A 185 -15.21 17.33 -24.99
N GLY A 186 -14.79 18.23 -25.91
CA GLY A 186 -15.68 19.13 -26.57
C GLY A 186 -16.83 18.37 -27.21
N HIS A 187 -18.00 18.47 -26.60
CA HIS A 187 -19.24 18.08 -27.24
C HIS A 187 -19.46 19.13 -28.35
N THR A 188 -18.98 18.85 -29.53
CA THR A 188 -19.44 19.54 -30.75
C THR A 188 -20.89 19.07 -30.98
N VAL A 189 -21.82 19.84 -30.40
CA VAL A 189 -23.24 19.70 -30.79
C VAL A 189 -23.32 20.12 -32.25
N PRO A 190 -23.75 19.25 -33.18
CA PRO A 190 -23.91 19.62 -34.56
C PRO A 190 -24.99 20.71 -34.65
N ARG A 191 -24.64 21.89 -35.14
CA ARG A 191 -25.57 22.97 -35.41
C ARG A 191 -26.59 22.49 -36.46
N LYS A 192 -27.85 22.37 -36.09
CA LYS A 192 -28.95 22.14 -37.03
C LYS A 192 -28.93 23.22 -38.08
N PRO A 193 -29.04 22.87 -39.40
CA PRO A 193 -29.15 23.88 -40.45
C PRO A 193 -30.44 24.68 -40.26
N ARG A 194 -30.30 26.02 -40.34
CA ARG A 194 -31.47 26.93 -40.37
C ARG A 194 -32.22 26.66 -41.66
N THR A 195 -33.42 26.08 -41.58
CA THR A 195 -34.37 26.07 -42.69
C THR A 195 -34.88 27.50 -42.89
N SER A 196 -34.45 28.14 -43.99
CA SER A 196 -35.03 29.36 -44.49
C SER A 196 -36.40 29.00 -45.12
N GLY A 197 -37.50 29.33 -44.40
CA GLY A 197 -38.82 29.29 -44.98
C GLY A 197 -39.04 30.55 -45.82
N ARG A 198 -39.53 30.32 -47.00
CA ARG A 198 -40.24 31.31 -47.84
C ARG A 198 -41.69 31.38 -47.40
#